data_6f940073e180b79a2d58a6e2ca084793
#
_entry.id   6f940073e180b79a2d58a6e2ca084793
#
_cell.length_a   1.000
_cell.length_b   1.000
_cell.length_c   1.000
_cell.angle_alpha   90.00
_cell.angle_beta   90.00
_cell.angle_gamma   90.00
#
_symmetry.space_group_name_H-M   'P 1'
#
loop_
_entity.id
_entity.type
_entity.pdbx_description
1 polymer ?
#
loop_
_entity_poly.entity_id
_entity_poly.type
_entity_poly.pdbx_seq_one_letter_code
_entity_poly.pdbx_strand_id
1 'polypeptide(L)'
;MPTILITGASGGLAQEMVKLLPNDQLILLGRNKEKLAQLYGNYSHAELIEIDITDDSALEALVTDLYLRYGKIDVLINNAGYGIFEGFDQIADKDIHQMFEVNTFALMNLSRHLAARMKESSKGHIINIVSMAGLIATGKSSLYSATKFAAIGFSNALRLELMPYGVYVTTVNPGPIRTGFFDQADPDGTYLKSVDRFLLEPDAVAKKIVKIIGKNKREL
;
A
#
# COMPACT_ATOMS: atom_id res chain seq x y z
N MET A 1 -8.74 3.34 -20.28
CA MET A 1 -7.57 3.16 -19.41
C MET A 1 -7.99 3.49 -17.99
N PRO A 2 -7.74 2.66 -17.02
CA PRO A 2 -7.97 2.99 -15.63
C PRO A 2 -6.94 4.00 -15.11
N THR A 3 -7.38 4.85 -14.17
CA THR A 3 -6.51 5.73 -13.39
C THR A 3 -6.18 5.02 -12.07
N ILE A 4 -4.91 4.76 -11.81
CA ILE A 4 -4.43 3.96 -10.69
C ILE A 4 -3.53 4.81 -9.80
N LEU A 5 -3.89 4.96 -8.54
CA LEU A 5 -3.08 5.64 -7.54
C LEU A 5 -2.33 4.61 -6.69
N ILE A 6 -1.01 4.78 -6.56
CA ILE A 6 -0.14 3.86 -5.80
C ILE A 6 0.65 4.64 -4.77
N THR A 7 0.52 4.27 -3.48
CA THR A 7 1.35 4.84 -2.41
C THR A 7 2.65 4.05 -2.23
N GLY A 8 3.70 4.73 -1.74
CA GLY A 8 5.00 4.08 -1.55
C GLY A 8 5.61 3.61 -2.87
N ALA A 9 5.43 4.39 -3.92
CA ALA A 9 5.78 4.01 -5.29
C ALA A 9 7.27 3.75 -5.51
N SER A 10 8.16 4.25 -4.65
CA SER A 10 9.60 3.95 -4.73
C SER A 10 9.99 2.57 -4.17
N GLY A 11 9.07 1.84 -3.56
CA GLY A 11 9.30 0.49 -3.02
C GLY A 11 9.41 -0.58 -4.11
N GLY A 12 10.15 -1.67 -3.83
CA GLY A 12 10.43 -2.72 -4.82
C GLY A 12 9.19 -3.40 -5.38
N LEU A 13 8.18 -3.67 -4.55
CA LEU A 13 6.92 -4.26 -5.03
C LEU A 13 6.16 -3.30 -5.96
N ALA A 14 6.12 -1.99 -5.62
CA ALA A 14 5.49 -0.99 -6.47
C ALA A 14 6.18 -0.87 -7.83
N GLN A 15 7.51 -0.93 -7.86
CA GLN A 15 8.27 -0.91 -9.11
C GLN A 15 7.88 -2.06 -10.03
N GLU A 16 7.72 -3.28 -9.50
CA GLU A 16 7.28 -4.41 -10.31
C GLU A 16 5.81 -4.28 -10.77
N MET A 17 4.93 -3.70 -9.93
CA MET A 17 3.55 -3.42 -10.37
C MET A 17 3.50 -2.40 -11.50
N VAL A 18 4.25 -1.30 -11.40
CA VAL A 18 4.31 -0.25 -12.43
C VAL A 18 4.77 -0.79 -13.79
N LYS A 19 5.78 -1.67 -13.81
CA LYS A 19 6.24 -2.33 -15.06
C LYS A 19 5.13 -3.12 -15.78
N LEU A 20 4.16 -3.61 -15.02
CA LEU A 20 3.05 -4.41 -15.54
C LEU A 20 1.82 -3.58 -15.95
N LEU A 21 1.88 -2.26 -15.81
CA LEU A 21 0.81 -1.32 -16.07
C LEU A 21 1.21 -0.26 -17.14
N PRO A 22 1.76 -0.68 -18.30
CA PRO A 22 2.38 0.23 -19.26
C PRO A 22 1.39 1.13 -20.01
N ASN A 23 0.10 0.82 -19.97
CA ASN A 23 -0.94 1.53 -20.68
C ASN A 23 -1.94 2.24 -19.76
N ASP A 24 -1.71 2.22 -18.44
CA ASP A 24 -2.63 2.81 -17.47
C ASP A 24 -2.16 4.21 -17.06
N GLN A 25 -3.11 5.08 -16.71
CA GLN A 25 -2.76 6.37 -16.11
C GLN A 25 -2.34 6.11 -14.64
N LEU A 26 -1.08 6.38 -14.33
CA LEU A 26 -0.53 6.14 -13.01
C LEU A 26 -0.35 7.44 -12.23
N ILE A 27 -0.71 7.42 -10.95
CA ILE A 27 -0.42 8.48 -9.98
C ILE A 27 0.42 7.84 -8.90
N LEU A 28 1.70 8.23 -8.85
CA LEU A 28 2.71 7.56 -8.05
C LEU A 28 3.14 8.45 -6.88
N LEU A 29 2.74 8.08 -5.67
CA LEU A 29 3.01 8.84 -4.46
C LEU A 29 4.26 8.33 -3.74
N GLY A 30 5.12 9.26 -3.33
CA GLY A 30 6.31 8.97 -2.54
C GLY A 30 6.84 10.19 -1.81
N ARG A 31 7.74 10.00 -0.84
CA ARG A 31 8.33 11.08 -0.03
C ARG A 31 9.56 11.74 -0.64
N ASN A 32 10.02 11.25 -1.77
CA ASN A 32 11.23 11.76 -2.42
C ASN A 32 11.00 11.82 -3.93
N LYS A 33 10.85 13.04 -4.43
CA LYS A 33 10.55 13.33 -5.84
C LYS A 33 11.68 12.93 -6.78
N GLU A 34 12.92 13.15 -6.36
CA GLU A 34 14.10 12.80 -7.15
C GLU A 34 14.18 11.29 -7.37
N LYS A 35 13.92 10.50 -6.32
CA LYS A 35 13.89 9.04 -6.43
C LYS A 35 12.74 8.57 -7.33
N LEU A 36 11.57 9.18 -7.25
CA LEU A 36 10.48 8.88 -8.18
C LEU A 36 10.87 9.22 -9.62
N ALA A 37 11.49 10.38 -9.84
CA ALA A 37 11.94 10.81 -11.17
C ALA A 37 13.01 9.88 -11.75
N GLN A 38 13.94 9.40 -10.93
CA GLN A 38 14.95 8.41 -11.35
C GLN A 38 14.31 7.08 -11.79
N LEU A 39 13.26 6.64 -11.09
CA LEU A 39 12.58 5.38 -11.38
C LEU A 39 11.62 5.48 -12.56
N TYR A 40 10.91 6.60 -12.67
CA TYR A 40 9.74 6.70 -13.54
C TYR A 40 9.72 7.92 -14.46
N GLY A 41 10.78 8.73 -14.50
CA GLY A 41 10.83 9.94 -15.31
C GLY A 41 10.59 9.72 -16.81
N ASN A 42 10.79 8.51 -17.30
CA ASN A 42 10.55 8.13 -18.70
C ASN A 42 9.13 7.57 -18.95
N TYR A 43 8.28 7.48 -17.92
CA TYR A 43 6.90 6.98 -18.05
C TYR A 43 5.96 8.15 -18.35
N SER A 44 5.64 8.39 -19.60
CA SER A 44 4.77 9.51 -20.05
C SER A 44 3.34 9.46 -19.50
N HIS A 45 2.91 8.32 -18.98
CA HIS A 45 1.58 8.06 -18.41
C HIS A 45 1.61 8.03 -16.86
N ALA A 46 2.71 8.43 -16.25
CA ALA A 46 2.85 8.48 -14.79
C ALA A 46 3.02 9.92 -14.29
N GLU A 47 2.15 10.32 -13.38
CA GLU A 47 2.32 11.53 -12.58
C GLU A 47 3.05 11.18 -11.29
N LEU A 48 4.13 11.89 -10.98
CA LEU A 48 4.97 11.68 -9.82
C LEU A 48 4.71 12.76 -8.79
N ILE A 49 4.18 12.39 -7.63
CA ILE A 49 3.79 13.33 -6.59
C ILE A 49 4.58 13.07 -5.31
N GLU A 50 5.29 14.09 -4.85
CA GLU A 50 5.92 14.09 -3.53
C GLU A 50 4.90 14.47 -2.47
N ILE A 51 4.69 13.56 -1.52
CA ILE A 51 3.76 13.77 -0.40
C ILE A 51 4.14 12.90 0.78
N ASP A 52 3.97 13.43 1.98
CA ASP A 52 3.91 12.63 3.19
C ASP A 52 2.46 12.18 3.38
N ILE A 53 2.25 10.88 3.25
CA ILE A 53 0.92 10.28 3.39
C ILE A 53 0.37 10.27 4.81
N THR A 54 1.16 10.68 5.81
CA THR A 54 0.71 10.84 7.20
C THR A 54 0.07 12.20 7.46
N ASP A 55 0.20 13.14 6.51
CA ASP A 55 -0.51 14.42 6.53
C ASP A 55 -1.90 14.25 5.89
N ASP A 56 -2.92 14.06 6.71
CA ASP A 56 -4.31 13.86 6.26
C ASP A 56 -4.86 15.08 5.49
N SER A 57 -4.48 16.28 5.91
CA SER A 57 -4.90 17.50 5.21
C SER A 57 -4.32 17.60 3.81
N ALA A 58 -3.04 17.23 3.66
CA ALA A 58 -2.39 17.16 2.36
C ALA A 58 -3.01 16.06 1.46
N LEU A 59 -3.37 14.90 2.05
CA LEU A 59 -4.06 13.83 1.31
C LEU A 59 -5.45 14.26 0.84
N GLU A 60 -6.24 14.92 1.67
CA GLU A 60 -7.57 15.43 1.29
C GLU A 60 -7.48 16.44 0.15
N ALA A 61 -6.57 17.40 0.26
CA ALA A 61 -6.31 18.38 -0.78
C ALA A 61 -5.86 17.70 -2.09
N LEU A 62 -4.95 16.73 -2.01
CA LEU A 62 -4.48 15.96 -3.16
C LEU A 62 -5.64 15.21 -3.83
N VAL A 63 -6.47 14.48 -3.07
CA VAL A 63 -7.60 13.74 -3.64
C VAL A 63 -8.55 14.69 -4.36
N THR A 64 -8.83 15.85 -3.77
CA THR A 64 -9.69 16.86 -4.40
C THR A 64 -9.10 17.34 -5.72
N ASP A 65 -7.82 17.69 -5.76
CA ASP A 65 -7.13 18.12 -6.97
C ASP A 65 -7.11 17.02 -8.05
N LEU A 66 -6.82 15.78 -7.66
CA LEU A 66 -6.82 14.66 -8.59
C LEU A 66 -8.20 14.43 -9.25
N TYR A 67 -9.27 14.55 -8.46
CA TYR A 67 -10.62 14.43 -9.04
C TYR A 67 -10.98 15.59 -9.98
N LEU A 68 -10.49 16.81 -9.72
CA LEU A 68 -10.66 17.93 -10.65
C LEU A 68 -9.93 17.69 -11.98
N ARG A 69 -8.74 17.09 -11.94
CA ARG A 69 -7.91 16.88 -13.14
C ARG A 69 -8.25 15.60 -13.92
N TYR A 70 -8.52 14.53 -13.23
CA TYR A 70 -8.75 13.21 -13.84
C TYR A 70 -10.23 12.79 -13.87
N GLY A 71 -11.10 13.48 -13.14
CA GLY A 71 -12.52 13.16 -13.03
C GLY A 71 -12.80 11.91 -12.17
N LYS A 72 -11.86 10.96 -12.13
CA LYS A 72 -11.99 9.70 -11.36
C LYS A 72 -10.65 9.06 -11.04
N ILE A 73 -10.62 8.28 -9.98
CA ILE A 73 -9.58 7.30 -9.67
C ILE A 73 -10.25 5.93 -9.66
N ASP A 74 -9.88 5.06 -10.59
CA ASP A 74 -10.50 3.73 -10.71
C ASP A 74 -9.94 2.75 -9.68
N VAL A 75 -8.66 2.88 -9.32
CA VAL A 75 -7.97 1.95 -8.42
C VAL A 75 -7.07 2.71 -7.43
N LEU A 76 -7.19 2.38 -6.17
CA LEU A 76 -6.23 2.74 -5.13
C LEU A 76 -5.41 1.50 -4.74
N ILE A 77 -4.08 1.61 -4.76
CA ILE A 77 -3.18 0.60 -4.19
C ILE A 77 -2.44 1.23 -3.02
N ASN A 78 -2.90 0.95 -1.80
CA ASN A 78 -2.19 1.29 -0.57
C ASN A 78 -1.02 0.32 -0.39
N ASN A 79 0.15 0.70 -0.91
CA ASN A 79 1.37 -0.10 -0.85
C ASN A 79 2.41 0.47 0.12
N ALA A 80 2.30 1.73 0.52
CA ALA A 80 3.22 2.31 1.50
C ALA A 80 3.16 1.54 2.83
N GLY A 81 4.33 1.30 3.40
CA GLY A 81 4.46 0.64 4.69
C GLY A 81 5.91 0.33 5.00
N TYR A 82 6.22 0.20 6.27
CA TYR A 82 7.50 -0.27 6.76
C TYR A 82 7.33 -1.05 8.05
N GLY A 83 8.38 -1.73 8.50
CA GLY A 83 8.39 -2.48 9.74
C GLY A 83 9.67 -2.26 10.54
N ILE A 84 9.62 -2.64 11.80
CA ILE A 84 10.78 -2.78 12.69
C ILE A 84 10.63 -4.15 13.35
N PHE A 85 11.63 -5.01 13.16
CA PHE A 85 11.66 -6.39 13.68
C PHE A 85 12.66 -6.50 14.82
N GLU A 86 12.23 -6.06 15.99
CA GLU A 86 13.01 -6.06 17.23
C GLU A 86 12.18 -6.60 18.40
N GLY A 87 12.83 -6.84 19.53
CA GLY A 87 12.14 -7.16 20.78
C GLY A 87 11.17 -6.02 21.15
N PHE A 88 10.03 -6.38 21.74
CA PHE A 88 8.96 -5.42 22.06
C PHE A 88 9.44 -4.27 22.97
N ASP A 89 10.46 -4.51 23.77
CA ASP A 89 11.06 -3.60 24.73
C ASP A 89 12.22 -2.76 24.14
N GLN A 90 12.59 -3.01 22.88
CA GLN A 90 13.67 -2.29 22.19
C GLN A 90 13.16 -1.21 21.23
N ILE A 91 11.89 -1.26 20.86
CA ILE A 91 11.29 -0.30 19.92
C ILE A 91 10.89 0.96 20.67
N ALA A 92 11.38 2.12 20.21
CA ALA A 92 11.05 3.40 20.83
C ALA A 92 9.59 3.81 20.54
N ASP A 93 8.93 4.48 21.51
CA ASP A 93 7.54 4.92 21.39
C ASP A 93 7.27 5.71 20.10
N LYS A 94 8.19 6.59 19.70
CA LYS A 94 8.08 7.36 18.45
C LYS A 94 7.95 6.47 17.22
N ASP A 95 8.67 5.34 17.19
CA ASP A 95 8.67 4.41 16.06
C ASP A 95 7.40 3.58 16.02
N ILE A 96 6.83 3.29 17.21
CA ILE A 96 5.50 2.66 17.33
C ILE A 96 4.45 3.58 16.69
N HIS A 97 4.39 4.83 17.12
CA HIS A 97 3.45 5.80 16.58
C HIS A 97 3.62 5.96 15.07
N GLN A 98 4.86 6.11 14.60
CA GLN A 98 5.12 6.29 13.18
C GLN A 98 4.76 5.07 12.33
N MET A 99 4.94 3.83 12.84
CA MET A 99 4.44 2.63 12.16
C MET A 99 2.92 2.63 12.02
N PHE A 100 2.18 3.03 13.07
CA PHE A 100 0.72 3.16 12.97
C PHE A 100 0.30 4.26 12.01
N GLU A 101 0.97 5.41 12.04
CA GLU A 101 0.69 6.51 11.12
C GLU A 101 0.81 6.06 9.65
N VAL A 102 1.91 5.40 9.28
CA VAL A 102 2.15 4.99 7.90
C VAL A 102 1.34 3.76 7.51
N ASN A 103 1.39 2.68 8.31
CA ASN A 103 0.85 1.39 7.91
C ASN A 103 -0.67 1.30 8.07
N THR A 104 -1.24 2.15 8.96
CA THR A 104 -2.64 2.03 9.39
C THR A 104 -3.42 3.31 9.11
N PHE A 105 -3.07 4.44 9.74
CA PHE A 105 -3.86 5.65 9.63
C PHE A 105 -3.84 6.26 8.22
N ALA A 106 -2.67 6.36 7.59
CA ALA A 106 -2.56 6.83 6.20
C ALA A 106 -3.36 5.96 5.23
N LEU A 107 -3.30 4.62 5.38
CA LEU A 107 -4.10 3.68 4.61
C LEU A 107 -5.60 3.92 4.82
N MET A 108 -6.03 4.07 6.08
CA MET A 108 -7.42 4.34 6.42
C MET A 108 -7.91 5.66 5.84
N ASN A 109 -7.16 6.75 6.02
CA ASN A 109 -7.53 8.08 5.59
C ASN A 109 -7.64 8.17 4.07
N LEU A 110 -6.62 7.71 3.33
CA LEU A 110 -6.66 7.72 1.87
C LEU A 110 -7.78 6.82 1.33
N SER A 111 -7.99 5.65 1.96
CA SER A 111 -9.12 4.78 1.60
C SER A 111 -10.47 5.48 1.82
N ARG A 112 -10.65 6.20 2.93
CA ARG A 112 -11.89 6.93 3.22
C ARG A 112 -12.17 8.03 2.19
N HIS A 113 -11.17 8.86 1.87
CA HIS A 113 -11.31 9.93 0.89
C HIS A 113 -11.69 9.40 -0.49
N LEU A 114 -11.02 8.34 -0.96
CA LEU A 114 -11.31 7.76 -2.27
C LEU A 114 -12.58 6.90 -2.28
N ALA A 115 -12.86 6.15 -1.21
CA ALA A 115 -14.07 5.35 -1.08
C ALA A 115 -15.35 6.19 -1.19
N ALA A 116 -15.35 7.40 -0.59
CA ALA A 116 -16.48 8.32 -0.70
C ALA A 116 -16.79 8.67 -2.17
N ARG A 117 -15.77 8.98 -2.96
CA ARG A 117 -15.90 9.29 -4.38
C ARG A 117 -16.25 8.06 -5.24
N MET A 118 -15.63 6.91 -4.93
CA MET A 118 -15.94 5.64 -5.61
C MET A 118 -17.38 5.19 -5.36
N LYS A 119 -17.90 5.43 -4.15
CA LYS A 119 -19.29 5.17 -3.79
C LYS A 119 -20.25 6.00 -4.65
N GLU A 120 -19.98 7.29 -4.85
CA GLU A 120 -20.80 8.18 -5.70
C GLU A 120 -20.86 7.68 -7.16
N SER A 121 -19.76 7.18 -7.68
CA SER A 121 -19.67 6.64 -9.04
C SER A 121 -20.10 5.18 -9.18
N SER A 122 -20.41 4.50 -8.06
CA SER A 122 -20.73 3.07 -7.97
C SER A 122 -19.66 2.17 -8.65
N LYS A 123 -18.39 2.60 -8.59
CA LYS A 123 -17.28 1.90 -9.23
C LYS A 123 -15.95 2.28 -8.57
N GLY A 124 -15.14 1.26 -8.30
CA GLY A 124 -13.79 1.46 -7.78
C GLY A 124 -13.20 0.17 -7.24
N HIS A 125 -11.89 0.18 -7.02
CA HIS A 125 -11.19 -0.94 -6.38
C HIS A 125 -10.10 -0.40 -5.45
N ILE A 126 -10.21 -0.72 -4.16
CA ILE A 126 -9.20 -0.44 -3.14
C ILE A 126 -8.42 -1.72 -2.88
N ILE A 127 -7.12 -1.68 -3.09
CA ILE A 127 -6.19 -2.80 -2.85
C ILE A 127 -5.24 -2.39 -1.73
N ASN A 128 -5.35 -3.06 -0.59
CA ASN A 128 -4.51 -2.81 0.57
C ASN A 128 -3.41 -3.86 0.66
N ILE A 129 -2.15 -3.45 0.50
CA ILE A 129 -0.99 -4.33 0.69
C ILE A 129 -0.72 -4.43 2.18
N VAL A 130 -1.12 -5.54 2.76
CA VAL A 130 -1.00 -5.75 4.20
C VAL A 130 0.20 -6.65 4.51
N SER A 131 -0.01 -7.88 4.93
CA SER A 131 1.01 -8.90 5.20
C SER A 131 0.37 -10.13 5.84
N MET A 132 1.02 -11.29 5.74
CA MET A 132 0.77 -12.44 6.62
C MET A 132 0.89 -12.08 8.10
N ALA A 133 1.73 -11.10 8.45
CA ALA A 133 1.86 -10.58 9.82
C ALA A 133 0.58 -9.91 10.36
N GLY A 134 -0.40 -9.60 9.51
CA GLY A 134 -1.74 -9.17 9.90
C GLY A 134 -2.72 -10.31 10.15
N LEU A 135 -2.31 -11.55 9.94
CA LEU A 135 -3.09 -12.78 10.18
C LEU A 135 -2.46 -13.64 11.27
N ILE A 136 -1.12 -13.71 11.28
CA ILE A 136 -0.33 -14.55 12.21
C ILE A 136 0.83 -13.71 12.74
N ALA A 137 0.87 -13.49 14.05
CA ALA A 137 1.97 -12.78 14.69
C ALA A 137 3.16 -13.73 14.94
N THR A 138 4.37 -13.17 14.86
CA THR A 138 5.63 -13.87 15.15
C THR A 138 6.45 -13.09 16.17
N GLY A 139 7.43 -13.72 16.79
CA GLY A 139 8.39 -13.03 17.66
C GLY A 139 9.10 -11.90 16.88
N LYS A 140 9.50 -10.83 17.56
CA LYS A 140 10.12 -9.62 17.00
C LYS A 140 9.22 -8.81 16.03
N SER A 141 7.96 -9.22 15.78
CA SER A 141 7.04 -8.49 14.88
C SER A 141 5.81 -7.93 15.61
N SER A 142 5.79 -7.90 16.95
CA SER A 142 4.60 -7.56 17.73
C SER A 142 3.92 -6.26 17.29
N LEU A 143 4.68 -5.18 17.18
CA LEU A 143 4.15 -3.86 16.83
C LEU A 143 3.83 -3.74 15.34
N TYR A 144 4.70 -4.29 14.48
CA TYR A 144 4.40 -4.38 13.05
C TYR A 144 3.13 -5.20 12.79
N SER A 145 3.01 -6.36 13.43
CA SER A 145 1.80 -7.19 13.34
C SER A 145 0.56 -6.44 13.80
N ALA A 146 0.62 -5.69 14.91
CA ALA A 146 -0.50 -4.89 15.40
C ALA A 146 -0.99 -3.91 14.34
N THR A 147 -0.09 -3.19 13.63
CA THR A 147 -0.48 -2.28 12.54
C THR A 147 -1.17 -3.03 11.39
N LYS A 148 -0.68 -4.22 11.06
CA LYS A 148 -1.22 -5.02 9.95
C LYS A 148 -2.54 -5.70 10.30
N PHE A 149 -2.73 -6.16 11.54
CA PHE A 149 -4.04 -6.63 12.03
C PHE A 149 -5.08 -5.51 11.97
N ALA A 150 -4.73 -4.29 12.40
CA ALA A 150 -5.62 -3.13 12.32
C ALA A 150 -6.02 -2.83 10.86
N ALA A 151 -5.07 -2.86 9.92
CA ALA A 151 -5.34 -2.64 8.50
C ALA A 151 -6.26 -3.72 7.91
N ILE A 152 -6.13 -4.99 8.30
CA ILE A 152 -7.03 -6.08 7.88
C ILE A 152 -8.43 -5.86 8.45
N GLY A 153 -8.54 -5.56 9.75
CA GLY A 153 -9.82 -5.30 10.41
C GLY A 153 -10.61 -4.19 9.71
N PHE A 154 -9.93 -3.05 9.47
CA PHE A 154 -10.49 -1.93 8.70
C PHE A 154 -10.92 -2.36 7.30
N SER A 155 -10.06 -3.05 6.55
CA SER A 155 -10.35 -3.48 5.18
C SER A 155 -11.56 -4.42 5.10
N ASN A 156 -11.72 -5.29 6.10
CA ASN A 156 -12.86 -6.21 6.18
C ASN A 156 -14.17 -5.46 6.39
N ALA A 157 -14.20 -4.47 7.29
CA ALA A 157 -15.38 -3.64 7.53
C ALA A 157 -15.70 -2.78 6.28
N LEU A 158 -14.71 -2.08 5.74
CA LEU A 158 -14.86 -1.23 4.56
C LEU A 158 -15.41 -2.01 3.35
N ARG A 159 -15.00 -3.27 3.18
CA ARG A 159 -15.50 -4.14 2.11
C ARG A 159 -17.00 -4.35 2.22
N LEU A 160 -17.51 -4.61 3.43
CA LEU A 160 -18.93 -4.81 3.66
C LEU A 160 -19.73 -3.52 3.43
N GLU A 161 -19.19 -2.39 3.86
CA GLU A 161 -19.80 -1.07 3.67
C GLU A 161 -19.87 -0.64 2.20
N LEU A 162 -18.88 -1.02 1.39
CA LEU A 162 -18.78 -0.64 -0.03
C LEU A 162 -19.42 -1.65 -0.99
N MET A 163 -19.67 -2.88 -0.55
CA MET A 163 -20.26 -3.95 -1.36
C MET A 163 -21.59 -3.54 -2.03
N PRO A 164 -22.53 -2.84 -1.36
CA PRO A 164 -23.79 -2.42 -1.99
C PRO A 164 -23.61 -1.40 -3.13
N TYR A 165 -22.45 -0.76 -3.21
CA TYR A 165 -22.13 0.24 -4.20
C TYR A 165 -21.24 -0.28 -5.34
N GLY A 166 -20.96 -1.59 -5.38
CA GLY A 166 -20.14 -2.17 -6.44
C GLY A 166 -18.65 -1.80 -6.36
N VAL A 167 -18.19 -1.26 -5.23
CA VAL A 167 -16.78 -0.92 -5.00
C VAL A 167 -16.10 -2.10 -4.31
N TYR A 168 -14.99 -2.55 -4.88
CA TYR A 168 -14.23 -3.69 -4.36
C TYR A 168 -13.16 -3.26 -3.36
N VAL A 169 -12.94 -4.09 -2.35
CA VAL A 169 -11.85 -3.94 -1.40
C VAL A 169 -11.12 -5.28 -1.26
N THR A 170 -9.85 -5.31 -1.63
CA THR A 170 -9.00 -6.49 -1.56
C THR A 170 -7.86 -6.27 -0.57
N THR A 171 -7.64 -7.23 0.34
CA THR A 171 -6.38 -7.30 1.09
C THR A 171 -5.40 -8.23 0.39
N VAL A 172 -4.16 -7.78 0.23
CA VAL A 172 -3.05 -8.61 -0.23
C VAL A 172 -2.17 -8.91 0.97
N ASN A 173 -2.04 -10.19 1.31
CA ASN A 173 -1.40 -10.63 2.55
C ASN A 173 -0.14 -11.47 2.23
N PRO A 174 0.91 -10.87 1.63
CA PRO A 174 2.09 -11.63 1.26
C PRO A 174 2.89 -12.09 2.49
N GLY A 175 3.61 -13.19 2.33
CA GLY A 175 4.77 -13.50 3.14
C GLY A 175 5.92 -12.51 2.89
N PRO A 176 7.12 -12.75 3.41
CA PRO A 176 8.27 -11.89 3.19
C PRO A 176 8.60 -11.82 1.68
N ILE A 177 8.83 -10.60 1.17
CA ILE A 177 9.15 -10.35 -0.25
C ILE A 177 10.61 -9.88 -0.33
N ARG A 178 11.36 -10.39 -1.30
CA ARG A 178 12.76 -10.02 -1.57
C ARG A 178 12.83 -8.60 -2.16
N THR A 179 12.80 -7.60 -1.29
CA THR A 179 12.91 -6.17 -1.62
C THR A 179 13.78 -5.48 -0.59
N GLY A 180 14.14 -4.21 -0.80
CA GLY A 180 14.83 -3.39 0.20
C GLY A 180 14.02 -3.07 1.47
N PHE A 181 12.88 -3.72 1.68
CA PHE A 181 12.06 -3.54 2.89
C PHE A 181 12.82 -3.95 4.16
N PHE A 182 13.54 -5.07 4.10
CA PHE A 182 14.27 -5.61 5.25
C PHE A 182 15.56 -4.85 5.56
N ASP A 183 16.09 -4.05 4.64
CA ASP A 183 17.30 -3.24 4.89
C ASP A 183 17.08 -2.25 6.06
N GLN A 184 15.85 -1.78 6.24
CA GLN A 184 15.45 -0.90 7.33
C GLN A 184 14.72 -1.65 8.45
N ALA A 185 13.93 -2.66 8.09
CA ALA A 185 13.09 -3.37 9.05
C ALA A 185 13.86 -4.34 9.95
N ASP A 186 14.96 -4.90 9.48
CA ASP A 186 15.76 -5.94 10.13
C ASP A 186 17.26 -5.73 9.87
N PRO A 187 17.86 -4.61 10.38
CA PRO A 187 19.24 -4.24 10.04
C PRO A 187 20.29 -5.30 10.38
N ASP A 188 20.05 -6.12 11.43
CA ASP A 188 20.94 -7.21 11.83
C ASP A 188 20.71 -8.49 10.99
N GLY A 189 19.67 -8.54 10.18
CA GLY A 189 19.32 -9.66 9.30
C GLY A 189 18.90 -10.94 10.03
N THR A 190 18.65 -10.89 11.32
CA THR A 190 18.32 -12.10 12.11
C THR A 190 16.91 -12.60 11.82
N TYR A 191 15.95 -11.69 11.65
CA TYR A 191 14.60 -12.05 11.30
C TYR A 191 14.54 -12.59 9.85
N LEU A 192 15.17 -11.88 8.92
CA LEU A 192 15.20 -12.26 7.50
C LEU A 192 15.80 -13.67 7.30
N LYS A 193 16.89 -13.98 7.99
CA LYS A 193 17.49 -15.33 7.96
C LYS A 193 16.51 -16.42 8.43
N SER A 194 15.65 -16.12 9.41
CA SER A 194 14.67 -17.08 9.93
C SER A 194 13.54 -17.39 8.94
N VAL A 195 13.26 -16.49 8.00
CA VAL A 195 12.18 -16.59 7.01
C VAL A 195 12.67 -16.74 5.56
N ASP A 196 13.99 -16.82 5.33
CA ASP A 196 14.61 -16.80 4.00
C ASP A 196 14.00 -17.83 3.03
N ARG A 197 13.71 -19.05 3.49
CA ARG A 197 13.08 -20.11 2.69
C ARG A 197 11.65 -19.79 2.23
N PHE A 198 11.03 -18.76 2.78
CA PHE A 198 9.67 -18.33 2.44
C PHE A 198 9.65 -17.04 1.62
N LEU A 199 10.84 -16.50 1.26
CA LEU A 199 10.94 -15.28 0.49
C LEU A 199 10.25 -15.43 -0.86
N LEU A 200 9.36 -14.49 -1.14
CA LEU A 200 8.66 -14.37 -2.41
C LEU A 200 9.41 -13.41 -3.34
N GLU A 201 9.40 -13.70 -4.62
CA GLU A 201 9.92 -12.77 -5.62
C GLU A 201 8.90 -11.65 -5.91
N PRO A 202 9.32 -10.38 -5.92
CA PRO A 202 8.41 -9.24 -6.03
C PRO A 202 7.64 -9.22 -7.36
N ASP A 203 8.24 -9.66 -8.46
CA ASP A 203 7.57 -9.75 -9.76
C ASP A 203 6.43 -10.77 -9.76
N ALA A 204 6.59 -11.90 -9.08
CA ALA A 204 5.56 -12.92 -8.95
C ALA A 204 4.36 -12.41 -8.12
N VAL A 205 4.63 -11.65 -7.05
CA VAL A 205 3.59 -11.03 -6.24
C VAL A 205 2.88 -9.93 -7.03
N ALA A 206 3.64 -9.05 -7.70
CA ALA A 206 3.11 -7.97 -8.53
C ALA A 206 2.18 -8.49 -9.65
N LYS A 207 2.57 -9.57 -10.35
CA LYS A 207 1.73 -10.24 -11.37
C LYS A 207 0.38 -10.68 -10.81
N LYS A 208 0.35 -11.21 -9.59
CA LYS A 208 -0.90 -11.63 -8.95
C LYS A 208 -1.76 -10.42 -8.60
N ILE A 209 -1.16 -9.33 -8.08
CA ILE A 209 -1.87 -8.10 -7.71
C ILE A 209 -2.47 -7.44 -8.95
N VAL A 210 -1.70 -7.24 -10.00
CA VAL A 210 -2.19 -6.62 -11.24
C VAL A 210 -3.32 -7.43 -11.87
N LYS A 211 -3.23 -8.76 -11.83
CA LYS A 211 -4.26 -9.67 -12.38
C LYS A 211 -5.62 -9.55 -11.68
N ILE A 212 -5.68 -9.07 -10.45
CA ILE A 212 -6.95 -8.92 -9.71
C ILE A 212 -7.54 -7.50 -9.80
N ILE A 213 -6.88 -6.56 -10.43
CA ILE A 213 -7.42 -5.21 -10.64
C ILE A 213 -8.77 -5.30 -11.33
N GLY A 214 -9.79 -4.62 -10.77
CA GLY A 214 -11.16 -4.64 -11.25
C GLY A 214 -11.94 -5.94 -11.00
N LYS A 215 -11.38 -6.89 -10.23
CA LYS A 215 -12.07 -8.14 -9.89
C LYS A 215 -12.52 -8.13 -8.43
N ASN A 216 -13.72 -8.65 -8.19
CA ASN A 216 -14.22 -8.84 -6.84
C ASN A 216 -13.49 -10.02 -6.18
N LYS A 217 -12.33 -9.75 -5.60
CA LYS A 217 -11.54 -10.71 -4.85
C LYS A 217 -11.32 -10.20 -3.43
N ARG A 218 -11.74 -10.98 -2.43
CA ARG A 218 -11.63 -10.59 -1.02
C ARG A 218 -10.18 -10.46 -0.56
N GLU A 219 -9.36 -11.44 -0.87
CA GLU A 219 -7.97 -11.51 -0.41
C GLU A 219 -7.06 -12.29 -1.37
N LEU A 220 -5.76 -11.98 -1.29
CA LEU A 220 -4.71 -12.59 -2.11
C LEU A 220 -3.51 -12.95 -1.23
#